data_24c57423bc5ae23ae11f4d55cf3dbcb7
#
_entry.id   24c57423bc5ae23ae11f4d55cf3dbcb7
#
_cell.length_a   1.000
_cell.length_b   1.000
_cell.length_c   1.000
_cell.angle_alpha   90.00
_cell.angle_beta   90.00
_cell.angle_gamma   90.00
#
_symmetry.space_group_name_H-M   'P 1'
#
loop_
_entity.id
_entity.type
_entity.pdbx_description
1 polymer ?
#
loop_
_entity_poly.entity_id
_entity_poly.type
_entity_poly.pdbx_seq_one_letter_code
_entity_poly.pdbx_strand_id
1 'polypeptide(L)'
;MTQKEIVEFSTSGSKTSEIMQPMVQELLHNNPDVTYTRINYDEEPDLVKAMIASQPPTISPFFVSFYDGKMFASAAGLISADELSKLLKI
;
A
#
# COMPACT_ATOMS: atom_id res chain seq x y z
N MET A 1 8.55 -18.23 8.83
CA MET A 1 7.68 -17.84 7.72
C MET A 1 7.81 -16.35 7.44
N THR A 2 7.87 -15.99 6.15
CA THR A 2 7.93 -14.58 5.76
C THR A 2 6.57 -13.92 5.95
N GLN A 3 6.54 -12.87 6.74
CA GLN A 3 5.33 -12.08 6.92
C GLN A 3 5.29 -10.98 5.86
N LYS A 4 4.26 -11.02 5.03
CA LYS A 4 4.08 -10.04 3.96
C LYS A 4 3.00 -9.05 4.36
N GLU A 5 3.26 -7.77 4.18
CA GLU A 5 2.30 -6.71 4.45
C GLU A 5 2.32 -5.69 3.33
N ILE A 6 1.14 -5.18 2.99
CA ILE A 6 1.02 -4.05 2.08
C ILE A 6 0.30 -2.93 2.83
N VAL A 7 0.87 -1.73 2.75
CA VAL A 7 0.30 -0.53 3.38
C VAL A 7 -0.08 0.44 2.27
N GLU A 8 -1.34 0.85 2.27
CA GLU A 8 -1.84 1.85 1.34
C GLU A 8 -1.97 3.19 2.05
N PHE A 9 -1.28 4.20 1.53
CA PHE A 9 -1.43 5.58 2.01
C PHE A 9 -2.32 6.32 1.03
N SER A 10 -3.38 6.94 1.54
CA SER A 10 -4.34 7.65 0.69
C SER A 10 -4.82 8.92 1.37
N THR A 11 -5.34 9.85 0.56
CA THR A 11 -5.99 11.06 1.06
C THR A 11 -7.49 10.86 1.10
N SER A 12 -8.18 11.66 1.90
CA SER A 12 -9.64 11.62 1.96
C SER A 12 -10.24 11.98 0.60
N GLY A 13 -11.22 11.20 0.16
CA GLY A 13 -11.91 11.43 -1.10
C GLY A 13 -11.12 11.09 -2.35
N SER A 14 -10.05 10.33 -2.22
CA SER A 14 -9.24 9.92 -3.38
C SER A 14 -10.01 8.93 -4.27
N LYS A 15 -10.39 9.37 -5.46
CA LYS A 15 -11.06 8.49 -6.43
C LYS A 15 -10.13 7.41 -6.95
N THR A 16 -8.85 7.73 -7.09
CA THR A 16 -7.83 6.78 -7.53
C THR A 16 -7.72 5.62 -6.55
N SER A 17 -7.75 5.94 -5.25
CA SER A 17 -7.72 4.91 -4.21
C SER A 17 -8.96 4.01 -4.29
N GLU A 18 -10.14 4.59 -4.54
CA GLU A 18 -11.37 3.81 -4.69
C GLU A 18 -11.33 2.88 -5.89
N ILE A 19 -10.75 3.33 -6.99
CA ILE A 19 -10.60 2.52 -8.21
C ILE A 19 -9.71 1.30 -7.94
N MET A 20 -8.69 1.49 -7.10
CA MET A 20 -7.75 0.41 -6.77
C MET A 20 -8.32 -0.63 -5.80
N GLN A 21 -9.37 -0.29 -5.05
CA GLN A 21 -9.90 -1.19 -4.01
C GLN A 21 -10.31 -2.58 -4.52
N PRO A 22 -11.06 -2.73 -5.62
CA PRO A 22 -11.41 -4.07 -6.11
C PRO A 22 -10.18 -4.90 -6.44
N MET A 23 -9.15 -4.29 -7.01
CA MET A 23 -7.91 -4.97 -7.36
C MET A 23 -7.15 -5.42 -6.11
N VAL A 24 -7.09 -4.55 -5.10
CA VAL A 24 -6.45 -4.87 -3.82
C VAL A 24 -7.19 -6.02 -3.15
N GLN A 25 -8.52 -5.98 -3.12
CA GLN A 25 -9.33 -7.03 -2.49
C GLN A 25 -9.15 -8.38 -3.20
N GLU A 26 -9.06 -8.37 -4.51
CA GLU A 26 -8.82 -9.60 -5.27
C GLU A 26 -7.45 -10.19 -4.94
N LEU A 27 -6.43 -9.34 -4.86
CA LEU A 27 -5.08 -9.77 -4.47
C LEU A 27 -5.08 -10.41 -3.08
N LEU A 28 -5.75 -9.78 -2.13
CA LEU A 28 -5.84 -10.30 -0.76
C LEU A 28 -6.62 -11.60 -0.69
N HIS A 29 -7.68 -11.74 -1.49
CA HIS A 29 -8.46 -12.96 -1.54
C HIS A 29 -7.61 -14.14 -2.03
N ASN A 30 -6.75 -13.90 -3.02
CA ASN A 30 -5.87 -14.91 -3.57
C ASN A 30 -4.64 -15.17 -2.72
N ASN A 31 -4.33 -14.27 -1.77
CA ASN A 31 -3.15 -14.35 -0.92
C ASN A 31 -3.52 -14.04 0.53
N PRO A 32 -4.25 -14.93 1.21
CA PRO A 32 -4.79 -14.66 2.55
C PRO A 32 -3.73 -14.49 3.63
N ASP A 33 -2.47 -14.83 3.35
CA ASP A 33 -1.35 -14.63 4.28
C ASP A 33 -0.79 -13.20 4.24
N VAL A 34 -1.26 -12.37 3.31
CA VAL A 34 -0.83 -10.97 3.22
C VAL A 34 -1.69 -10.10 4.13
N THR A 35 -1.03 -9.28 4.95
CA THR A 35 -1.71 -8.30 5.79
C THR A 35 -1.86 -6.99 5.02
N TYR A 36 -3.01 -6.36 5.13
CA TYR A 36 -3.31 -5.10 4.45
C TYR A 36 -3.67 -4.05 5.49
N THR A 37 -3.00 -2.90 5.41
CA THR A 37 -3.28 -1.75 6.28
C THR A 37 -3.49 -0.51 5.42
N ARG A 38 -4.50 0.27 5.74
CA ARG A 38 -4.82 1.50 5.03
C ARG A 38 -4.66 2.68 5.96
N ILE A 39 -3.87 3.68 5.54
CA ILE A 39 -3.54 4.86 6.34
C ILE A 39 -3.95 6.11 5.58
N ASN A 40 -4.68 7.00 6.26
CA ASN A 40 -5.11 8.27 5.69
C ASN A 40 -4.11 9.36 6.07
N TYR A 41 -3.53 10.04 5.07
CA TYR A 41 -2.56 11.12 5.29
C TYR A 41 -3.11 12.25 6.15
N ASP A 42 -4.38 12.58 5.93
CA ASP A 42 -4.98 13.74 6.57
C ASP A 42 -5.26 13.47 8.05
N GLU A 43 -5.49 12.22 8.41
CA GLU A 43 -5.83 11.82 9.77
C GLU A 43 -4.60 11.43 10.59
N GLU A 44 -3.57 10.88 9.93
CA GLU A 44 -2.40 10.34 10.63
C GLU A 44 -1.08 10.80 9.99
N PRO A 45 -0.83 12.12 9.90
CA PRO A 45 0.37 12.62 9.23
C PRO A 45 1.68 12.21 9.91
N ASP A 46 1.67 12.09 11.22
CA ASP A 46 2.87 11.68 11.97
C ASP A 46 3.22 10.22 11.70
N LEU A 47 2.21 9.36 11.57
CA LEU A 47 2.42 7.95 11.24
C LEU A 47 2.99 7.80 9.84
N VAL A 48 2.50 8.60 8.89
CA VAL A 48 3.01 8.61 7.52
C VAL A 48 4.50 8.95 7.52
N LYS A 49 4.88 10.01 8.24
CA LYS A 49 6.29 10.41 8.35
C LYS A 49 7.16 9.35 9.00
N ALA A 50 6.62 8.67 10.01
CA ALA A 50 7.35 7.62 10.70
C ALA A 50 7.61 6.41 9.80
N MET A 51 6.65 6.08 8.93
CA MET A 51 6.75 4.91 8.05
C MET A 51 7.50 5.22 6.75
N ILE A 52 7.41 6.45 6.27
CA ILE A 52 8.08 6.90 5.04
C ILE A 52 9.06 8.00 5.44
N ALA A 53 10.28 7.60 5.78
CA ALA A 53 11.26 8.46 6.44
C ALA A 53 11.71 9.69 5.64
N SER A 54 11.43 9.80 4.36
CA SER A 54 11.94 10.89 3.53
C SER A 54 10.90 11.96 3.26
N GLN A 55 9.97 11.73 2.34
CA GLN A 55 8.98 12.72 1.97
C GLN A 55 7.60 12.07 1.88
N PRO A 56 6.54 12.78 2.31
CA PRO A 56 5.20 12.28 2.09
C PRO A 56 4.96 12.14 0.58
N PRO A 57 4.34 11.04 0.14
CA PRO A 57 4.06 10.87 -1.28
C PRO A 57 3.07 11.93 -1.76
N THR A 58 3.30 12.42 -2.96
CA THR A 58 2.46 13.45 -3.56
C THR A 58 1.32 12.85 -4.40
N ILE A 59 1.38 11.54 -4.64
CA ILE A 59 0.39 10.82 -5.47
C ILE A 59 -0.37 9.84 -4.58
N SER A 60 -1.68 9.86 -4.65
CA SER A 60 -2.56 8.94 -3.93
C SER A 60 -3.24 8.00 -4.91
N PRO A 61 -3.35 6.68 -4.61
CA PRO A 61 -2.78 6.03 -3.44
C PRO A 61 -1.28 5.75 -3.58
N PHE A 62 -0.63 5.54 -2.46
CA PHE A 62 0.79 5.14 -2.43
C PHE A 62 0.88 3.82 -1.69
N PHE A 63 1.46 2.82 -2.34
CA PHE A 63 1.57 1.47 -1.76
C PHE A 63 3.01 1.18 -1.37
N VAL A 64 3.19 0.63 -0.18
CA VAL A 64 4.49 0.18 0.30
C VAL A 64 4.34 -1.26 0.77
N SER A 65 5.24 -2.13 0.34
CA SER A 65 5.26 -3.51 0.80
C SER A 65 6.35 -3.72 1.83
N PHE A 66 6.07 -4.58 2.80
CA PHE A 66 6.99 -4.95 3.86
C PHE A 66 7.13 -6.46 3.92
N TYR A 67 8.37 -6.92 4.12
CA TYR A 67 8.65 -8.32 4.42
C TYR A 67 9.29 -8.37 5.79
N ASP A 68 8.65 -9.07 6.73
CA ASP A 68 9.13 -9.22 8.10
C ASP A 68 9.44 -7.87 8.76
N GLY A 69 8.61 -6.88 8.49
CA GLY A 69 8.74 -5.54 9.06
C GLY A 69 9.69 -4.61 8.32
N LYS A 70 10.33 -5.07 7.25
CA LYS A 70 11.27 -4.26 6.47
C LYS A 70 10.65 -3.84 5.15
N MET A 71 10.81 -2.57 4.79
CA MET A 71 10.35 -2.06 3.51
C MET A 71 11.03 -2.82 2.37
N PHE A 72 10.21 -3.29 1.42
CA PHE A 72 10.70 -4.05 0.29
C PHE A 72 10.60 -3.25 -1.01
N ALA A 73 9.41 -2.72 -1.31
CA ALA A 73 9.15 -2.00 -2.56
C ALA A 73 8.02 -1.00 -2.36
N SER A 74 7.86 -0.09 -3.32
CA SER A 74 6.78 0.89 -3.29
C SER A 74 6.30 1.19 -4.71
N ALA A 75 5.06 1.68 -4.81
CA ALA A 75 4.48 2.14 -6.07
C ALA A 75 3.42 3.18 -5.78
N ALA A 76 3.18 4.08 -6.72
CA ALA A 76 2.27 5.20 -6.51
C ALA A 76 1.27 5.32 -7.66
N GLY A 77 0.06 5.77 -7.33
CA GLY A 77 -1.01 6.04 -8.29
C GLY A 77 -1.73 4.79 -8.76
N LEU A 78 -2.34 4.88 -9.93
CA LEU A 78 -3.03 3.74 -10.53
C LEU A 78 -1.98 2.79 -11.10
N ILE A 79 -1.89 1.60 -10.52
CA ILE A 79 -0.96 0.57 -10.99
C ILE A 79 -1.76 -0.66 -11.42
N SER A 80 -1.16 -1.49 -12.27
CA SER A 80 -1.80 -2.71 -12.74
C SER A 80 -1.79 -3.79 -11.66
N ALA A 81 -2.62 -4.83 -11.85
CA ALA A 81 -2.62 -5.98 -10.96
C ALA A 81 -1.24 -6.65 -10.92
N ASP A 82 -0.56 -6.71 -12.06
CA ASP A 82 0.79 -7.27 -12.13
C ASP A 82 1.78 -6.46 -11.31
N GLU A 83 1.72 -5.14 -11.38
CA GLU A 83 2.60 -4.27 -10.60
C GLU A 83 2.32 -4.42 -9.10
N LEU A 84 1.04 -4.50 -8.73
CA LEU A 84 0.65 -4.71 -7.33
C LEU A 84 1.18 -6.05 -6.81
N SER A 85 1.08 -7.10 -7.62
CA SER A 85 1.62 -8.42 -7.26
C SER A 85 3.13 -8.39 -7.10
N LYS A 86 3.83 -7.65 -7.95
CA LYS A 86 5.28 -7.53 -7.88
C LYS A 86 5.77 -6.88 -6.59
N LEU A 87 4.96 -6.01 -6.00
CA LEU A 87 5.30 -5.41 -4.71
C LEU A 87 5.52 -6.48 -3.64
N LEU A 88 4.82 -7.60 -3.75
CA LEU A 88 4.86 -8.69 -2.78
C LEU A 88 5.60 -9.92 -3.33
N LYS A 89 6.13 -9.86 -4.51
CA LYS A 89 6.77 -11.01 -5.21
C LYS A 89 5.84 -12.22 -5.32
N ILE A 90 4.61 -11.96 -5.66
CA ILE A 90 3.62 -13.04 -5.81
C ILE A 90 3.02 -13.07 -7.20
#